data_39ca8a555bdb7c75e9af575432421747
#
_entry.id   39ca8a555bdb7c75e9af575432421747
#
_cell.length_a   1.000
_cell.length_b   1.000
_cell.length_c   1.000
_cell.angle_alpha   90.00
_cell.angle_beta   90.00
_cell.angle_gamma   90.00
#
_symmetry.space_group_name_H-M   'P 1'
#
loop_
_entity.id
_entity.type
_entity.pdbx_description
1 polymer ?
#
loop_
_entity_poly.entity_id
_entity_poly.type
_entity_poly.pdbx_seq_one_letter_code
_entity_poly.pdbx_strand_id
1 'polypeptide(L)'
;MEQTFGSFLREKRMARGLTLRGMAAKLDLSPVYMSNIENDRRAAPSQEYLERMALLLQLDKPEREWMLDLAAKSKQNRVSADLPDYIMDREIVRAALRTAREADATDQEWQDFIDRINRRMRSSGEDSDTKAREHHITGNRLWRGSPAKSSPPMIRISIMAFPE
;
A
#
# COMPACT_ATOMS: atom_id res chain seq x y z
N MET A 1 -19.84 -17.05 3.85
CA MET A 1 -20.18 -15.76 4.48
C MET A 1 -19.29 -14.72 3.83
N GLU A 2 -19.86 -13.60 3.40
CA GLU A 2 -19.07 -12.50 2.84
C GLU A 2 -18.26 -11.83 3.97
N GLN A 3 -16.98 -11.55 3.72
CA GLN A 3 -16.12 -10.89 4.70
C GLN A 3 -16.55 -9.42 4.85
N THR A 4 -16.77 -8.98 6.07
CA THR A 4 -17.11 -7.58 6.40
C THR A 4 -15.87 -6.80 6.84
N PHE A 5 -15.96 -5.46 6.88
CA PHE A 5 -14.87 -4.62 7.40
C PHE A 5 -14.50 -4.98 8.85
N GLY A 6 -15.52 -5.18 9.71
CA GLY A 6 -15.30 -5.53 11.11
C GLY A 6 -14.65 -6.90 11.28
N SER A 7 -15.11 -7.92 10.52
CA SER A 7 -14.54 -9.27 10.59
C SER A 7 -13.09 -9.30 10.09
N PHE A 8 -12.78 -8.60 9.00
CA PHE A 8 -11.41 -8.45 8.49
C PHE A 8 -10.50 -7.79 9.53
N LEU A 9 -10.92 -6.66 10.09
CA LEU A 9 -10.16 -5.93 11.09
C LEU A 9 -9.83 -6.80 12.31
N ARG A 10 -10.84 -7.53 12.81
CA ARG A 10 -10.68 -8.46 13.92
C ARG A 10 -9.69 -9.57 13.61
N GLU A 11 -9.78 -10.18 12.43
CA GLU A 11 -8.87 -11.23 11.96
C GLU A 11 -7.42 -10.72 11.96
N LYS A 12 -7.17 -9.57 11.31
CA LYS A 12 -5.82 -9.00 11.21
C LYS A 12 -5.26 -8.58 12.59
N ARG A 13 -6.11 -8.01 13.44
CA ARG A 13 -5.71 -7.69 14.82
C ARG A 13 -5.28 -8.94 15.59
N MET A 14 -6.05 -10.01 15.52
CA MET A 14 -5.73 -11.26 16.22
C MET A 14 -4.46 -11.90 15.66
N ALA A 15 -4.27 -11.89 14.36
CA ALA A 15 -3.04 -12.37 13.69
C ALA A 15 -1.78 -11.63 14.17
N ARG A 16 -1.91 -10.36 14.58
CA ARG A 16 -0.82 -9.56 15.16
C ARG A 16 -0.70 -9.70 16.69
N GLY A 17 -1.47 -10.59 17.32
CA GLY A 17 -1.47 -10.78 18.77
C GLY A 17 -1.97 -9.57 19.57
N LEU A 18 -2.67 -8.64 18.94
CA LEU A 18 -3.19 -7.43 19.58
C LEU A 18 -4.52 -7.72 20.28
N THR A 19 -4.64 -7.31 21.55
CA THR A 19 -5.95 -7.25 22.20
C THR A 19 -6.78 -6.09 21.65
N LEU A 20 -8.11 -6.18 21.75
CA LEU A 20 -9.00 -5.09 21.35
C LEU A 20 -8.66 -3.78 22.06
N ARG A 21 -8.45 -3.84 23.37
CA ARG A 21 -8.05 -2.67 24.19
C ARG A 21 -6.68 -2.13 23.77
N GLY A 22 -5.72 -3.02 23.49
CA GLY A 22 -4.38 -2.64 23.07
C GLY A 22 -4.39 -1.93 21.71
N MET A 23 -5.18 -2.42 20.76
CA MET A 23 -5.35 -1.77 19.46
C MET A 23 -6.06 -0.42 19.59
N ALA A 24 -7.14 -0.36 20.38
CA ALA A 24 -7.87 0.88 20.64
C ALA A 24 -6.96 1.97 21.25
N ALA A 25 -6.15 1.62 22.25
CA ALA A 25 -5.20 2.55 22.88
C ALA A 25 -4.15 3.09 21.87
N LYS A 26 -3.60 2.22 21.00
CA LYS A 26 -2.62 2.63 19.99
C LYS A 26 -3.21 3.55 18.90
N LEU A 27 -4.52 3.49 18.67
CA LEU A 27 -5.24 4.31 17.72
C LEU A 27 -5.90 5.54 18.35
N ASP A 28 -5.76 5.70 19.65
CA ASP A 28 -6.43 6.76 20.42
C ASP A 28 -7.96 6.71 20.30
N LEU A 29 -8.48 5.48 20.36
CA LEU A 29 -9.91 5.17 20.29
C LEU A 29 -10.40 4.51 21.58
N SER A 30 -11.69 4.69 21.91
CA SER A 30 -12.27 3.94 23.02
C SER A 30 -12.43 2.45 22.64
N PRO A 31 -12.24 1.53 23.63
CA PRO A 31 -12.48 0.10 23.40
C PRO A 31 -13.90 -0.21 22.95
N VAL A 32 -14.89 0.57 23.41
CA VAL A 32 -16.30 0.43 23.00
C VAL A 32 -16.47 0.78 21.52
N TYR A 33 -15.84 1.87 21.07
CA TYR A 33 -15.89 2.27 19.68
C TYR A 33 -15.26 1.19 18.79
N MET A 34 -14.09 0.69 19.17
CA MET A 34 -13.38 -0.37 18.45
C MET A 34 -14.21 -1.66 18.36
N SER A 35 -14.86 -2.05 19.50
CA SER A 35 -15.75 -3.21 19.52
C SER A 35 -16.94 -3.05 18.59
N ASN A 36 -17.52 -1.87 18.51
CA ASN A 36 -18.65 -1.59 17.62
C ASN A 36 -18.23 -1.69 16.14
N ILE A 37 -17.02 -1.27 15.79
CA ILE A 37 -16.48 -1.43 14.43
C ILE A 37 -16.28 -2.91 14.12
N GLU A 38 -15.59 -3.68 14.99
CA GLU A 38 -15.32 -5.10 14.75
C GLU A 38 -16.56 -5.99 14.69
N ASN A 39 -17.68 -5.53 15.24
CA ASN A 39 -18.95 -6.23 15.18
C ASN A 39 -19.93 -5.62 14.15
N ASP A 40 -19.42 -4.79 13.22
CA ASP A 40 -20.21 -4.13 12.17
C ASP A 40 -21.43 -3.33 12.66
N ARG A 41 -21.44 -2.95 13.94
CA ARG A 41 -22.46 -2.07 14.54
C ARG A 41 -22.24 -0.60 14.19
N ARG A 42 -21.08 -0.29 13.65
CA ARG A 42 -20.68 1.03 13.20
C ARG A 42 -19.92 0.92 11.88
N ALA A 43 -20.20 1.86 10.96
CA ALA A 43 -19.45 1.95 9.71
C ALA A 43 -17.96 2.23 9.96
N ALA A 44 -17.15 1.91 8.97
CA ALA A 44 -15.70 2.16 9.01
C ALA A 44 -15.40 3.64 9.33
N PRO A 45 -14.29 3.92 10.05
CA PRO A 45 -13.90 5.28 10.45
C PRO A 45 -13.44 6.13 9.26
N SER A 46 -12.91 7.34 9.54
CA SER A 46 -12.34 8.21 8.52
C SER A 46 -11.11 7.60 7.87
N GLN A 47 -10.71 8.15 6.70
CA GLN A 47 -9.54 7.69 5.96
C GLN A 47 -8.26 7.75 6.82
N GLU A 48 -8.08 8.80 7.61
CA GLU A 48 -6.95 8.94 8.52
C GLU A 48 -6.81 7.73 9.46
N TYR A 49 -7.92 7.29 10.07
CA TYR A 49 -7.91 6.10 10.92
C TYR A 49 -7.68 4.82 10.16
N LEU A 50 -8.19 4.70 8.92
CA LEU A 50 -7.92 3.53 8.07
C LEU A 50 -6.41 3.42 7.77
N GLU A 51 -5.73 4.51 7.46
CA GLU A 51 -4.28 4.53 7.25
C GLU A 51 -3.51 4.14 8.53
N ARG A 52 -3.90 4.70 9.67
CA ARG A 52 -3.30 4.33 10.96
C ARG A 52 -3.51 2.85 11.30
N MET A 53 -4.68 2.29 10.99
CA MET A 53 -4.98 0.87 11.15
C MET A 53 -4.12 0.01 10.23
N ALA A 54 -3.98 0.38 8.95
CA ALA A 54 -3.13 -0.32 7.99
C ALA A 54 -1.68 -0.40 8.45
N LEU A 55 -1.13 0.71 8.92
CA LEU A 55 0.23 0.78 9.47
C LEU A 55 0.38 -0.07 10.73
N LEU A 56 -0.54 0.06 11.69
CA LEU A 56 -0.50 -0.67 12.96
C LEU A 56 -0.59 -2.19 12.74
N LEU A 57 -1.41 -2.62 11.79
CA LEU A 57 -1.61 -4.02 11.44
C LEU A 57 -0.57 -4.52 10.42
N GLN A 58 0.33 -3.66 9.95
CA GLN A 58 1.35 -3.97 8.95
C GLN A 58 0.74 -4.68 7.74
N LEU A 59 -0.34 -4.13 7.20
CA LEU A 59 -1.00 -4.68 6.03
C LEU A 59 -0.10 -4.48 4.81
N ASP A 60 0.02 -5.51 3.99
CA ASP A 60 0.62 -5.36 2.67
C ASP A 60 -0.29 -4.59 1.71
N LYS A 61 0.18 -4.33 0.50
CA LYS A 61 -0.58 -3.53 -0.47
C LYS A 61 -1.94 -4.16 -0.80
N PRO A 62 -2.06 -5.46 -1.17
CA PRO A 62 -3.35 -6.11 -1.43
C PRO A 62 -4.30 -6.08 -0.22
N GLU A 63 -3.79 -6.34 0.98
CA GLU A 63 -4.58 -6.33 2.21
C GLU A 63 -5.12 -4.93 2.53
N ARG A 64 -4.29 -3.90 2.30
CA ARG A 64 -4.69 -2.51 2.48
C ARG A 64 -5.80 -2.11 1.50
N GLU A 65 -5.64 -2.41 0.21
CA GLU A 65 -6.65 -2.16 -0.82
C GLU A 65 -7.97 -2.87 -0.47
N TRP A 66 -7.90 -4.14 -0.09
CA TRP A 66 -9.07 -4.89 0.35
C TRP A 66 -9.75 -4.29 1.59
N MET A 67 -9.00 -3.83 2.57
CA MET A 67 -9.52 -3.13 3.74
C MET A 67 -10.28 -1.86 3.35
N LEU A 68 -9.75 -1.07 2.42
CA LEU A 68 -10.37 0.16 1.93
C LEU A 68 -11.68 -0.12 1.18
N ASP A 69 -11.73 -1.19 0.38
CA ASP A 69 -12.94 -1.64 -0.32
C ASP A 69 -14.03 -2.08 0.66
N LEU A 70 -13.68 -2.86 1.67
CA LEU A 70 -14.61 -3.26 2.73
C LEU A 70 -15.11 -2.05 3.53
N ALA A 71 -14.24 -1.07 3.80
CA ALA A 71 -14.61 0.17 4.47
C ALA A 71 -15.58 0.99 3.62
N ALA A 72 -15.39 1.06 2.31
CA ALA A 72 -16.30 1.74 1.38
C ALA A 72 -17.66 1.05 1.34
N LYS A 73 -17.70 -0.29 1.25
CA LYS A 73 -18.93 -1.09 1.31
C LYS A 73 -19.71 -0.83 2.60
N SER A 74 -19.02 -0.73 3.75
CA SER A 74 -19.68 -0.46 5.05
C SER A 74 -20.35 0.90 5.15
N LYS A 75 -19.98 1.86 4.29
CA LYS A 75 -20.54 3.23 4.23
C LYS A 75 -21.64 3.42 3.19
N GLN A 76 -22.15 2.35 2.61
CA GLN A 76 -23.17 2.33 1.56
C GLN A 76 -22.83 3.20 0.33
N ASN A 77 -22.55 2.57 -0.80
CA ASN A 77 -22.36 3.21 -2.12
C ASN A 77 -21.24 4.26 -2.21
N ARG A 78 -20.17 4.12 -1.45
CA ARG A 78 -18.98 4.95 -1.58
C ARG A 78 -17.89 4.23 -2.35
N VAL A 79 -17.12 4.99 -3.11
CA VAL A 79 -15.90 4.51 -3.75
C VAL A 79 -14.82 4.34 -2.68
N SER A 80 -13.94 3.35 -2.86
CA SER A 80 -12.78 3.12 -2.01
C SER A 80 -11.98 4.41 -1.82
N ALA A 81 -11.44 4.64 -0.61
CA ALA A 81 -10.94 5.95 -0.21
C ALA A 81 -9.68 6.41 -0.97
N ASP A 82 -8.98 5.49 -1.62
CA ASP A 82 -7.76 5.74 -2.41
C ASP A 82 -8.04 6.09 -3.89
N LEU A 83 -9.29 5.93 -4.37
CA LEU A 83 -9.63 6.12 -5.78
C LEU A 83 -10.22 7.49 -6.15
N PRO A 84 -10.96 8.21 -5.27
CA PRO A 84 -11.69 9.41 -5.68
C PRO A 84 -10.81 10.48 -6.32
N ASP A 85 -9.68 10.81 -5.72
CA ASP A 85 -8.78 11.85 -6.23
C ASP A 85 -8.21 11.43 -7.59
N TYR A 86 -7.75 10.20 -7.74
CA TYR A 86 -7.27 9.68 -9.02
C TYR A 86 -8.32 9.74 -10.13
N ILE A 87 -9.59 9.43 -9.82
CA ILE A 87 -10.70 9.48 -10.77
C ILE A 87 -11.04 10.93 -11.12
N MET A 88 -11.07 11.82 -10.12
CA MET A 88 -11.48 13.20 -10.29
C MET A 88 -10.44 14.05 -11.01
N ASP A 89 -9.15 13.79 -10.81
CA ASP A 89 -8.06 14.53 -11.46
C ASP A 89 -7.89 14.19 -12.95
N ARG A 90 -8.51 13.10 -13.43
CA ARG A 90 -8.33 12.62 -14.81
C ARG A 90 -9.65 12.51 -15.55
N GLU A 91 -9.87 13.44 -16.48
CA GLU A 91 -11.07 13.44 -17.34
C GLU A 91 -11.23 12.14 -18.13
N ILE A 92 -10.14 11.62 -18.69
CA ILE A 92 -10.17 10.38 -19.48
C ILE A 92 -10.60 9.17 -18.65
N VAL A 93 -10.24 9.11 -17.34
CA VAL A 93 -10.67 8.03 -16.45
C VAL A 93 -12.18 8.11 -16.23
N ARG A 94 -12.71 9.31 -15.97
CA ARG A 94 -14.16 9.51 -15.79
C ARG A 94 -14.93 9.17 -17.07
N ALA A 95 -14.40 9.55 -18.24
CA ALA A 95 -15.00 9.19 -19.53
C ALA A 95 -15.01 7.67 -19.74
N ALA A 96 -13.88 7.00 -19.51
CA ALA A 96 -13.77 5.55 -19.63
C ALA A 96 -14.75 4.80 -18.73
N LEU A 97 -14.89 5.22 -17.46
CA LEU A 97 -15.84 4.61 -16.52
C LEU A 97 -17.31 4.80 -16.97
N ARG A 98 -17.65 5.98 -17.54
CA ARG A 98 -19.00 6.22 -18.07
C ARG A 98 -19.27 5.34 -19.29
N THR A 99 -18.33 5.27 -20.23
CA THR A 99 -18.44 4.43 -21.43
C THR A 99 -18.56 2.95 -21.05
N ALA A 100 -17.73 2.48 -20.12
CA ALA A 100 -17.79 1.10 -19.65
C ALA A 100 -19.15 0.77 -19.00
N ARG A 101 -19.70 1.69 -18.21
CA ARG A 101 -21.03 1.53 -17.63
C ARG A 101 -22.14 1.50 -18.68
N GLU A 102 -22.07 2.38 -19.69
CA GLU A 102 -23.06 2.45 -20.77
C GLU A 102 -23.02 1.21 -21.67
N ALA A 103 -21.82 0.65 -21.88
CA ALA A 103 -21.60 -0.56 -22.67
C ALA A 103 -21.79 -1.85 -21.86
N ASP A 104 -22.06 -1.78 -20.56
CA ASP A 104 -22.12 -2.92 -19.66
C ASP A 104 -20.85 -3.78 -19.73
N ALA A 105 -19.69 -3.12 -19.58
CA ALA A 105 -18.38 -3.74 -19.73
C ALA A 105 -18.25 -4.96 -18.79
N THR A 106 -17.80 -6.06 -19.37
CA THR A 106 -17.63 -7.35 -18.68
C THR A 106 -16.39 -7.39 -17.79
N ASP A 107 -16.38 -8.30 -16.81
CA ASP A 107 -15.20 -8.53 -15.96
C ASP A 107 -13.95 -8.91 -16.78
N GLN A 108 -14.15 -9.61 -17.93
CA GLN A 108 -13.06 -9.97 -18.82
C GLN A 108 -12.42 -8.75 -19.47
N GLU A 109 -13.21 -7.78 -19.93
CA GLU A 109 -12.68 -6.54 -20.52
C GLU A 109 -11.89 -5.71 -19.49
N TRP A 110 -12.34 -5.69 -18.24
CA TRP A 110 -11.58 -5.08 -17.15
C TRP A 110 -10.29 -5.83 -16.86
N GLN A 111 -10.32 -7.17 -16.85
CA GLN A 111 -9.12 -7.97 -16.66
C GLN A 111 -8.10 -7.76 -17.79
N ASP A 112 -8.54 -7.71 -19.03
CA ASP A 112 -7.70 -7.44 -20.20
C ASP A 112 -7.05 -6.04 -20.12
N PHE A 113 -7.80 -5.06 -19.60
CA PHE A 113 -7.26 -3.72 -19.34
C PHE A 113 -6.16 -3.76 -18.28
N ILE A 114 -6.40 -4.42 -17.15
CA ILE A 114 -5.43 -4.60 -16.05
C ILE A 114 -4.16 -5.27 -16.58
N ASP A 115 -4.30 -6.36 -17.33
CA ASP A 115 -3.17 -7.11 -17.88
C ASP A 115 -2.35 -6.29 -18.88
N ARG A 116 -3.00 -5.43 -19.66
CA ARG A 116 -2.32 -4.50 -20.57
C ARG A 116 -1.47 -3.49 -19.82
N ILE A 117 -2.00 -2.92 -18.75
CA ILE A 117 -1.24 -1.98 -17.89
C ILE A 117 -0.07 -2.68 -17.21
N ASN A 118 -0.29 -3.89 -16.68
CA ASN A 118 0.74 -4.67 -16.00
C ASN A 118 1.89 -5.08 -16.95
N ARG A 119 1.58 -5.47 -18.19
CA ARG A 119 2.60 -5.77 -19.22
C ARG A 119 3.48 -4.55 -19.50
N ARG A 120 2.89 -3.36 -19.63
CA ARG A 120 3.64 -2.13 -19.82
C ARG A 120 4.58 -1.81 -18.65
N MET A 121 4.13 -2.03 -17.41
CA MET A 121 4.96 -1.81 -16.24
C MET A 121 6.18 -2.74 -16.18
N ARG A 122 6.03 -4.01 -16.60
CA ARG A 122 7.14 -4.98 -16.66
C ARG A 122 8.17 -4.60 -17.73
N SER A 123 7.72 -4.25 -18.94
CA SER A 123 8.64 -3.86 -20.02
C SER A 123 9.44 -2.58 -19.68
N SER A 124 8.81 -1.62 -19.00
CA SER A 124 9.52 -0.40 -18.56
C SER A 124 10.55 -0.65 -17.45
N GLY A 125 10.40 -1.74 -16.67
CA GLY A 125 11.36 -2.15 -15.63
C GLY A 125 12.58 -2.86 -16.22
N GLU A 126 12.40 -3.65 -17.27
CA GLU A 126 13.51 -4.39 -17.93
C GLU A 126 14.46 -3.47 -18.71
N ASP A 127 13.95 -2.41 -19.34
CA ASP A 127 14.76 -1.43 -20.05
C ASP A 127 15.68 -0.62 -19.13
N SER A 128 15.26 -0.39 -17.87
CA SER A 128 16.10 0.32 -16.89
C SER A 128 17.26 -0.53 -16.38
N ASP A 129 17.08 -1.84 -16.25
CA ASP A 129 18.09 -2.77 -15.75
C ASP A 129 19.14 -3.09 -16.85
N THR A 130 18.72 -3.13 -18.11
CA THR A 130 19.61 -3.32 -19.27
C THR A 130 20.51 -2.11 -19.48
N LYS A 131 19.98 -0.89 -19.34
CA LYS A 131 20.73 0.35 -19.49
C LYS A 131 21.77 0.56 -18.37
N ALA A 132 21.49 0.07 -17.16
CA ALA A 132 22.43 0.08 -16.04
C ALA A 132 23.57 -0.92 -16.25
N ARG A 133 23.30 -2.06 -16.89
CA ARG A 133 24.33 -3.07 -17.21
C ARG A 133 25.25 -2.65 -18.36
N GLU A 134 24.73 -1.96 -19.38
CA GLU A 134 25.56 -1.46 -20.50
C GLU A 134 26.54 -0.37 -20.07
N HIS A 135 26.18 0.49 -19.13
CA HIS A 135 27.10 1.49 -18.58
C HIS A 135 28.22 0.91 -17.72
N HIS A 136 28.09 -0.33 -17.22
CA HIS A 136 29.10 -0.98 -16.42
C HIS A 136 30.17 -1.72 -17.29
N ILE A 137 29.86 -2.02 -18.56
CA ILE A 137 30.76 -2.78 -19.45
C ILE A 137 31.70 -1.86 -20.26
N THR A 138 31.36 -0.61 -20.50
CA THR A 138 32.14 0.35 -21.25
C THR A 138 33.18 1.11 -20.43
N GLY A 139 33.20 0.98 -19.09
CA GLY A 139 34.14 1.67 -18.20
C GLY A 139 35.45 0.96 -17.89
N ASN A 140 35.71 -0.25 -18.40
CA ASN A 140 36.87 -1.06 -18.00
C ASN A 140 37.90 -1.28 -19.10
N ARG A 141 38.36 -0.19 -19.73
CA ARG A 141 39.58 -0.24 -20.54
C ARG A 141 40.42 1.02 -20.26
N LEU A 142 41.57 0.79 -19.63
CA LEU A 142 42.66 1.71 -19.34
C LEU A 142 42.79 2.19 -17.88
N TRP A 143 43.30 1.32 -17.02
CA TRP A 143 44.25 1.73 -15.98
C TRP A 143 45.21 0.55 -15.66
N ARG A 144 46.37 0.52 -16.33
CA ARG A 144 47.56 -0.18 -15.82
C ARG A 144 48.41 0.87 -15.10
N GLY A 145 48.67 0.61 -13.84
CA GLY A 145 49.75 1.38 -13.16
C GLY A 145 49.57 1.43 -11.65
N SER A 146 50.12 0.42 -11.01
CA SER A 146 50.85 0.36 -9.70
C SER A 146 50.29 0.97 -8.40
N PRO A 147 50.77 0.44 -7.26
CA PRO A 147 49.96 0.37 -6.02
C PRO A 147 50.41 1.38 -4.97
N ALA A 148 49.51 1.91 -4.18
CA ALA A 148 49.85 2.43 -2.85
C ALA A 148 48.64 2.44 -1.91
N LYS A 149 48.82 1.66 -0.87
CA LYS A 149 48.33 1.72 0.50
C LYS A 149 47.56 3.00 0.90
N SER A 150 46.33 2.85 1.35
CA SER A 150 45.85 3.48 2.60
C SER A 150 44.46 2.98 2.95
N SER A 151 44.30 2.57 4.21
CA SER A 151 43.08 2.05 4.83
C SER A 151 42.00 3.14 4.97
N PRO A 152 40.71 2.79 4.90
CA PRO A 152 39.63 3.76 5.17
C PRO A 152 39.53 4.03 6.67
N PRO A 153 39.12 5.25 7.07
CA PRO A 153 38.91 5.60 8.47
C PRO A 153 37.66 4.94 9.03
N MET A 154 37.81 4.36 10.21
CA MET A 154 36.72 3.84 11.04
C MET A 154 35.78 4.97 11.46
N ILE A 155 34.51 4.93 11.05
CA ILE A 155 33.48 5.80 11.59
C ILE A 155 33.04 5.25 12.94
N ARG A 156 33.41 5.97 13.98
CA ARG A 156 33.03 5.73 15.36
C ARG A 156 31.63 6.26 15.58
N ILE A 157 30.65 5.37 15.71
CA ILE A 157 29.27 5.74 16.10
C ILE A 157 29.29 6.01 17.61
N SER A 158 29.12 7.28 17.98
CA SER A 158 28.98 7.71 19.36
C SER A 158 27.51 7.52 19.78
N ILE A 159 27.27 6.58 20.67
CA ILE A 159 25.98 6.38 21.33
C ILE A 159 25.86 7.46 22.40
N MET A 160 25.00 8.44 22.17
CA MET A 160 24.57 9.37 23.22
C MET A 160 23.54 8.70 24.10
N ALA A 161 23.90 8.49 25.37
CA ALA A 161 23.01 8.09 26.44
C ALA A 161 22.14 9.30 26.86
N PHE A 162 20.83 9.07 27.00
CA PHE A 162 19.92 10.02 27.64
C PHE A 162 20.04 9.85 29.19
N PRO A 163 20.13 10.95 29.93
CA PRO A 163 19.95 10.89 31.40
C PRO A 163 18.47 10.86 31.78
N GLU A 164 18.24 10.33 32.97
CA GLU A 164 16.98 10.13 33.68
C GLU A 164 16.11 11.41 33.85
#